data_7a72b0377f9b4a0985a5c3e6fc555d05
#
_entry.id   7a72b0377f9b4a0985a5c3e6fc555d05
#
_cell.length_a   1.000
_cell.length_b   1.000
_cell.length_c   1.000
_cell.angle_alpha   90.00
_cell.angle_beta   90.00
_cell.angle_gamma   90.00
#
_symmetry.space_group_name_H-M   'P 1'
#
loop_
_entity.id
_entity.type
_entity.pdbx_description
1 polymer ?
#
loop_
_entity_poly.entity_id
_entity_poly.type
_entity_poly.pdbx_seq_one_letter_code
_entity_poly.pdbx_strand_id
1 'polypeptide(L)'
;MKDYKTKLMSKNGHVAMLLARELISCEIGDRIKTIGEYTDDFKTGRGTVQAALKFLQDEGAISIDSRGRLGTYIVNLDYEKLWVISGFGVVMGVMPLPYSKRYEGLATGLYKSFERANIPFSLAFMRGAGKRIEALDLGKYDFAITSKLAAYHEMKKISNIEVLYEFGEKSYVGDHKIIFRSKSMERIKDGMRIGIDPTSPDQFLLTKYECDGKEVKYVEVFYNQIIQKLESNEIDAAIWNEDEIREKALKVNIRSLQNSKTIEINKMDTIAALVVNSNNKELKNVIDKFISMEYIQEIQKKVLNNKIIPAY
;
A
#
# COMPACT_ATOMS: atom_id res chain seq x y z
N MET A 1 14.19 17.09 0.96
CA MET A 1 15.61 16.94 0.54
C MET A 1 15.84 17.86 -0.64
N LYS A 2 16.89 18.73 -0.67
CA LYS A 2 17.16 19.59 -1.83
C LYS A 2 17.52 18.70 -3.02
N ASP A 3 16.74 18.77 -4.09
CA ASP A 3 16.99 18.00 -5.31
C ASP A 3 18.16 18.63 -6.09
N TYR A 4 19.35 18.12 -5.83
CA TYR A 4 20.56 18.54 -6.58
C TYR A 4 20.57 17.99 -8.01
N LYS A 5 19.79 16.94 -8.31
CA LYS A 5 19.72 16.32 -9.63
C LYS A 5 19.20 17.30 -10.68
N THR A 6 18.17 18.08 -10.35
CA THR A 6 17.61 19.11 -11.24
C THR A 6 18.59 20.24 -11.53
N LYS A 7 19.48 20.58 -10.58
CA LYS A 7 20.51 21.61 -10.78
C LYS A 7 21.64 21.21 -11.74
N LEU A 8 21.84 19.90 -11.90
CA LEU A 8 22.86 19.34 -12.79
C LEU A 8 22.34 19.08 -14.21
N MET A 9 21.02 19.15 -14.41
CA MET A 9 20.40 18.93 -15.72
C MET A 9 20.45 20.20 -16.58
N SER A 10 20.51 20.02 -17.91
CA SER A 10 20.22 21.11 -18.84
C SER A 10 18.75 21.55 -18.70
N LYS A 11 18.46 22.82 -19.09
CA LYS A 11 17.07 23.31 -19.08
C LYS A 11 16.13 22.44 -19.91
N ASN A 12 16.56 21.99 -21.09
CA ASN A 12 15.77 21.10 -21.94
C ASN A 12 15.53 19.73 -21.29
N GLY A 13 16.55 19.15 -20.67
CA GLY A 13 16.45 17.87 -19.96
C GLY A 13 15.51 17.95 -18.76
N HIS A 14 15.56 19.05 -18.00
CA HIS A 14 14.63 19.26 -16.89
C HIS A 14 13.18 19.36 -17.37
N VAL A 15 12.90 20.12 -18.44
CA VAL A 15 11.55 20.27 -19.00
C VAL A 15 11.07 18.96 -19.63
N ALA A 16 11.95 18.18 -20.29
CA ALA A 16 11.61 16.84 -20.79
C ALA A 16 11.20 15.90 -19.67
N MET A 17 11.91 15.93 -18.53
CA MET A 17 11.55 15.18 -17.34
C MET A 17 10.17 15.57 -16.79
N LEU A 18 9.87 16.86 -16.68
CA LEU A 18 8.56 17.35 -16.21
C LEU A 18 7.42 16.95 -17.17
N LEU A 19 7.65 17.08 -18.48
CA LEU A 19 6.71 16.62 -19.50
C LEU A 19 6.46 15.11 -19.39
N ALA A 20 7.51 14.31 -19.25
CA ALA A 20 7.37 12.86 -19.10
C ALA A 20 6.55 12.48 -17.86
N ARG A 21 6.73 13.19 -16.73
CA ARG A 21 5.95 13.00 -15.49
C ARG A 21 4.48 13.33 -15.66
N GLU A 22 4.15 14.35 -16.42
CA GLU A 22 2.76 14.69 -16.70
C GLU A 22 2.14 13.69 -17.68
N LEU A 23 2.84 13.41 -18.79
CA LEU A 23 2.33 12.57 -19.87
C LEU A 23 2.19 11.09 -19.47
N ILE A 24 2.93 10.61 -18.49
CA ILE A 24 2.79 9.24 -17.98
C ILE A 24 1.40 8.97 -17.38
N SER A 25 0.71 10.01 -16.92
CA SER A 25 -0.66 9.92 -16.40
C SER A 25 -1.73 10.04 -17.49
N CYS A 26 -1.35 10.37 -18.72
CA CYS A 26 -2.27 10.54 -19.84
C CYS A 26 -2.58 9.21 -20.55
N GLU A 27 -3.59 9.24 -21.42
CA GLU A 27 -3.99 8.12 -22.28
C GLU A 27 -3.92 8.48 -23.77
N ILE A 28 -3.88 7.47 -24.63
CA ILE A 28 -3.98 7.66 -26.06
C ILE A 28 -5.34 8.31 -26.38
N GLY A 29 -5.32 9.40 -27.13
CA GLY A 29 -6.50 10.21 -27.45
C GLY A 29 -6.66 11.45 -26.57
N ASP A 30 -5.91 11.58 -25.48
CA ASP A 30 -5.93 12.78 -24.65
C ASP A 30 -5.34 13.98 -25.38
N ARG A 31 -5.90 15.14 -25.10
CA ARG A 31 -5.35 16.42 -25.56
C ARG A 31 -4.28 16.90 -24.58
N ILE A 32 -3.09 17.16 -25.09
CA ILE A 32 -2.03 17.77 -24.29
C ILE A 32 -2.23 19.28 -24.18
N LYS A 33 -1.63 19.87 -23.16
CA LYS A 33 -1.59 21.33 -23.00
C LYS A 33 -0.89 22.00 -24.18
N THR A 34 -1.23 23.24 -24.44
CA THR A 34 -0.54 24.05 -25.45
C THR A 34 0.88 24.39 -24.98
N ILE A 35 1.75 24.76 -25.95
CA ILE A 35 3.10 25.23 -25.63
C ILE A 35 3.07 26.43 -24.67
N GLY A 36 2.04 27.32 -24.78
CA GLY A 36 1.86 28.45 -23.88
C GLY A 36 1.59 27.99 -22.44
N GLU A 37 0.62 27.10 -22.25
CA GLU A 37 0.29 26.56 -20.92
C GLU A 37 1.50 25.86 -20.27
N TYR A 38 2.24 25.04 -21.03
CA TYR A 38 3.49 24.44 -20.52
C TYR A 38 4.57 25.47 -20.17
N THR A 39 4.66 26.57 -20.95
CA THR A 39 5.58 27.67 -20.67
C THR A 39 5.28 28.31 -19.32
N ASP A 40 4.00 28.52 -19.03
CA ASP A 40 3.54 29.12 -17.77
C ASP A 40 3.71 28.15 -16.60
N ASP A 41 3.33 26.88 -16.77
CA ASP A 41 3.45 25.86 -15.73
C ASP A 41 4.90 25.60 -15.31
N PHE A 42 5.79 25.45 -16.28
CA PHE A 42 7.19 25.11 -16.03
C PHE A 42 8.11 26.35 -15.90
N LYS A 43 7.56 27.56 -16.00
CA LYS A 43 8.28 28.84 -15.92
C LYS A 43 9.53 28.89 -16.83
N THR A 44 9.35 28.50 -18.08
CA THR A 44 10.42 28.35 -19.08
C THR A 44 10.06 29.01 -20.41
N GLY A 45 11.00 29.07 -21.35
CA GLY A 45 10.75 29.61 -22.69
C GLY A 45 10.07 28.62 -23.64
N ARG A 46 9.30 29.13 -24.62
CA ARG A 46 8.60 28.32 -25.64
C ARG A 46 9.54 27.36 -26.39
N GLY A 47 10.73 27.84 -26.79
CA GLY A 47 11.72 27.02 -27.48
C GLY A 47 12.20 25.82 -26.63
N THR A 48 12.31 25.99 -25.31
CA THR A 48 12.69 24.91 -24.41
C THR A 48 11.59 23.83 -24.33
N VAL A 49 10.30 24.22 -24.25
CA VAL A 49 9.17 23.29 -24.26
C VAL A 49 9.10 22.53 -25.60
N GLN A 50 9.26 23.24 -26.73
CA GLN A 50 9.27 22.62 -28.06
C GLN A 50 10.42 21.64 -28.23
N ALA A 51 11.63 21.99 -27.77
CA ALA A 51 12.79 21.11 -27.83
C ALA A 51 12.58 19.84 -26.95
N ALA A 52 11.98 20.00 -25.77
CA ALA A 52 11.68 18.90 -24.87
C ALA A 52 10.59 17.96 -25.44
N LEU A 53 9.51 18.50 -26.03
CA LEU A 53 8.49 17.69 -26.71
C LEU A 53 9.08 16.95 -27.93
N LYS A 54 9.91 17.64 -28.71
CA LYS A 54 10.60 17.01 -29.84
C LYS A 54 11.51 15.87 -29.36
N PHE A 55 12.28 16.07 -28.29
CA PHE A 55 13.10 15.02 -27.70
C PHE A 55 12.26 13.78 -27.33
N LEU A 56 11.12 13.95 -26.66
CA LEU A 56 10.25 12.82 -26.32
C LEU A 56 9.72 12.07 -27.56
N GLN A 57 9.47 12.80 -28.66
CA GLN A 57 9.06 12.20 -29.94
C GLN A 57 10.23 11.49 -30.62
N ASP A 58 11.37 12.12 -30.70
CA ASP A 58 12.59 11.57 -31.35
C ASP A 58 13.05 10.27 -30.64
N GLU A 59 12.91 10.21 -29.30
CA GLU A 59 13.15 8.99 -28.50
C GLU A 59 12.01 7.97 -28.64
N GLY A 60 10.91 8.29 -29.30
CA GLY A 60 9.74 7.43 -29.44
C GLY A 60 8.99 7.18 -28.12
N ALA A 61 9.17 8.07 -27.12
CA ALA A 61 8.43 8.00 -25.86
C ALA A 61 6.98 8.42 -26.03
N ILE A 62 6.72 9.34 -26.97
CA ILE A 62 5.36 9.80 -27.36
C ILE A 62 5.24 9.93 -28.86
N SER A 63 4.01 9.84 -29.36
CA SER A 63 3.62 10.31 -30.70
C SER A 63 2.41 11.22 -30.53
N ILE A 64 2.45 12.42 -31.15
CA ILE A 64 1.39 13.42 -31.04
C ILE A 64 0.96 13.88 -32.42
N ASP A 65 -0.34 14.21 -32.57
CA ASP A 65 -0.95 14.73 -33.77
C ASP A 65 -1.51 16.15 -33.51
N SER A 66 -1.01 17.13 -34.29
CA SER A 66 -1.45 18.52 -34.17
C SER A 66 -2.60 18.81 -35.11
N ARG A 67 -3.78 19.08 -34.56
CA ARG A 67 -5.05 19.32 -35.31
C ARG A 67 -5.41 20.80 -35.39
N GLY A 68 -4.42 21.64 -35.50
CA GLY A 68 -4.57 23.08 -35.60
C GLY A 68 -5.34 23.68 -34.41
N ARG A 69 -6.48 24.33 -34.67
CA ARG A 69 -7.31 24.96 -33.63
C ARG A 69 -7.93 23.97 -32.63
N LEU A 70 -8.00 22.70 -32.96
CA LEU A 70 -8.53 21.66 -32.08
C LEU A 70 -7.53 21.24 -31.00
N GLY A 71 -6.24 21.56 -31.18
CA GLY A 71 -5.17 21.24 -30.25
C GLY A 71 -4.29 20.10 -30.72
N THR A 72 -3.45 19.59 -29.81
CA THR A 72 -2.53 18.49 -30.07
C THR A 72 -2.96 17.28 -29.23
N TYR A 73 -3.04 16.12 -29.85
CA TYR A 73 -3.54 14.89 -29.25
C TYR A 73 -2.47 13.81 -29.20
N ILE A 74 -2.50 13.00 -28.17
CA ILE A 74 -1.63 11.83 -28.01
C ILE A 74 -2.09 10.72 -28.95
N VAL A 75 -1.17 10.21 -29.77
CA VAL A 75 -1.43 9.08 -30.70
C VAL A 75 -0.81 7.80 -30.16
N ASN A 76 0.34 7.90 -29.48
CA ASN A 76 0.99 6.76 -28.84
C ASN A 76 1.78 7.21 -27.62
N LEU A 77 1.88 6.32 -26.61
CA LEU A 77 2.66 6.48 -25.39
C LEU A 77 3.46 5.20 -25.14
N ASP A 78 4.76 5.34 -24.98
CA ASP A 78 5.63 4.30 -24.45
C ASP A 78 5.89 4.58 -22.96
N TYR A 79 5.14 3.90 -22.10
CA TYR A 79 5.21 4.15 -20.66
C TYR A 79 6.56 3.78 -20.04
N GLU A 80 7.25 2.80 -20.58
CA GLU A 80 8.59 2.42 -20.11
C GLU A 80 9.61 3.54 -20.35
N LYS A 81 9.63 4.11 -21.58
CA LYS A 81 10.48 5.25 -21.91
C LYS A 81 10.11 6.49 -21.12
N LEU A 82 8.82 6.80 -21.02
CA LEU A 82 8.34 7.91 -20.18
C LEU A 82 8.79 7.74 -18.74
N TRP A 83 8.71 6.51 -18.20
CA TRP A 83 9.17 6.20 -16.85
C TRP A 83 10.66 6.52 -16.66
N VAL A 84 11.49 6.03 -17.56
CA VAL A 84 12.95 6.30 -17.52
C VAL A 84 13.24 7.80 -17.59
N ILE A 85 12.60 8.52 -18.54
CA ILE A 85 12.82 9.96 -18.74
C ILE A 85 12.28 10.77 -17.55
N SER A 86 11.18 10.35 -16.93
CA SER A 86 10.60 11.02 -15.75
C SER A 86 11.54 11.05 -14.54
N GLY A 87 12.48 10.08 -14.50
CA GLY A 87 13.43 9.95 -13.40
C GLY A 87 12.82 9.50 -12.08
N PHE A 88 11.63 8.87 -12.10
CA PHE A 88 10.99 8.34 -10.90
C PHE A 88 11.79 7.21 -10.22
N GLY A 89 12.53 6.41 -11.00
CA GLY A 89 13.32 5.30 -10.46
C GLY A 89 12.48 4.05 -10.21
N VAL A 90 12.68 3.40 -9.07
CA VAL A 90 11.93 2.21 -8.68
C VAL A 90 10.80 2.60 -7.74
N VAL A 91 9.57 2.20 -8.02
CA VAL A 91 8.46 2.37 -7.08
C VAL A 91 8.70 1.46 -5.87
N MET A 92 8.71 2.03 -4.69
CA MET A 92 8.99 1.33 -3.43
C MET A 92 7.72 1.20 -2.60
N GLY A 93 7.13 0.01 -2.56
CA GLY A 93 6.04 -0.30 -1.65
C GLY A 93 6.54 -0.88 -0.32
N VAL A 94 5.73 -0.76 0.73
CA VAL A 94 5.95 -1.48 1.99
C VAL A 94 4.67 -2.14 2.47
N MET A 95 4.74 -3.40 2.90
CA MET A 95 3.60 -4.15 3.41
C MET A 95 3.97 -5.03 4.62
N PRO A 96 2.98 -5.68 5.28
CA PRO A 96 3.28 -6.68 6.31
C PRO A 96 4.15 -7.81 5.77
N LEU A 97 4.87 -8.48 6.67
CA LEU A 97 5.53 -9.74 6.32
C LEU A 97 4.49 -10.76 5.82
N PRO A 98 4.82 -11.55 4.81
CA PRO A 98 3.87 -12.49 4.18
C PRO A 98 3.66 -13.73 5.05
N TYR A 99 3.00 -13.58 6.20
CA TYR A 99 2.71 -14.66 7.14
C TYR A 99 1.61 -15.61 6.68
N SER A 100 0.81 -15.22 5.67
CA SER A 100 -0.30 -15.98 5.16
C SER A 100 -0.39 -15.90 3.65
N LYS A 101 -1.04 -16.89 3.02
CA LYS A 101 -1.33 -16.87 1.58
C LYS A 101 -2.08 -15.63 1.12
N ARG A 102 -2.84 -15.02 2.02
CA ARG A 102 -3.56 -13.77 1.75
C ARG A 102 -2.60 -12.62 1.50
N TYR A 103 -1.58 -12.48 2.35
CA TYR A 103 -0.52 -11.49 2.15
C TYR A 103 0.37 -11.82 0.95
N GLU A 104 0.71 -13.10 0.75
CA GLU A 104 1.44 -13.56 -0.43
C GLU A 104 0.69 -13.24 -1.73
N GLY A 105 -0.64 -13.47 -1.73
CA GLY A 105 -1.49 -13.15 -2.87
C GLY A 105 -1.59 -11.66 -3.15
N LEU A 106 -1.66 -10.83 -2.10
CA LEU A 106 -1.67 -9.37 -2.24
C LEU A 106 -0.34 -8.86 -2.78
N ALA A 107 0.80 -9.36 -2.26
CA ALA A 107 2.13 -9.04 -2.76
C ALA A 107 2.28 -9.43 -4.24
N THR A 108 1.89 -10.67 -4.60
CA THR A 108 1.92 -11.16 -5.98
C THR A 108 1.08 -10.29 -6.91
N GLY A 109 -0.11 -9.86 -6.46
CA GLY A 109 -0.98 -8.97 -7.23
C GLY A 109 -0.35 -7.61 -7.50
N LEU A 110 0.30 -7.03 -6.47
CA LEU A 110 1.04 -5.77 -6.62
C LEU A 110 2.19 -5.91 -7.62
N TYR A 111 3.05 -6.93 -7.48
CA TYR A 111 4.14 -7.17 -8.43
C TYR A 111 3.65 -7.31 -9.87
N LYS A 112 2.62 -8.15 -10.08
CA LYS A 112 2.05 -8.36 -11.42
C LYS A 112 1.40 -7.11 -12.02
N SER A 113 0.88 -6.19 -11.19
CA SER A 113 0.34 -4.93 -11.67
C SER A 113 1.42 -4.03 -12.26
N PHE A 114 2.54 -3.87 -11.57
CA PHE A 114 3.68 -3.07 -12.05
C PHE A 114 4.43 -3.75 -13.20
N GLU A 115 4.61 -5.08 -13.14
CA GLU A 115 5.22 -5.88 -14.22
C GLU A 115 4.45 -5.70 -15.54
N ARG A 116 3.12 -5.76 -15.49
CA ARG A 116 2.26 -5.57 -16.66
C ARG A 116 2.42 -4.18 -17.31
N ALA A 117 2.80 -3.19 -16.53
CA ALA A 117 3.04 -1.82 -16.99
C ALA A 117 4.51 -1.55 -17.35
N ASN A 118 5.40 -2.53 -17.25
CA ASN A 118 6.86 -2.39 -17.37
C ASN A 118 7.44 -1.29 -16.44
N ILE A 119 6.84 -1.10 -15.26
CA ILE A 119 7.32 -0.14 -14.27
C ILE A 119 8.18 -0.86 -13.24
N PRO A 120 9.42 -0.39 -13.01
CA PRO A 120 10.28 -0.95 -11.98
C PRO A 120 9.64 -0.82 -10.61
N PHE A 121 9.48 -1.96 -9.92
CA PHE A 121 8.83 -2.04 -8.63
C PHE A 121 9.62 -2.91 -7.65
N SER A 122 9.62 -2.51 -6.38
CA SER A 122 10.15 -3.30 -5.28
C SER A 122 9.23 -3.20 -4.06
N LEU A 123 9.12 -4.29 -3.32
CA LEU A 123 8.25 -4.39 -2.15
C LEU A 123 9.07 -4.77 -0.92
N ALA A 124 9.07 -3.90 0.05
CA ALA A 124 9.66 -4.16 1.36
C ALA A 124 8.64 -4.76 2.32
N PHE A 125 9.11 -5.58 3.24
CA PHE A 125 8.30 -6.17 4.29
C PHE A 125 8.69 -5.62 5.65
N MET A 126 7.72 -5.02 6.36
CA MET A 126 7.97 -4.38 7.65
C MET A 126 6.84 -4.66 8.62
N ARG A 127 7.19 -5.07 9.84
CA ARG A 127 6.23 -5.28 10.92
C ARG A 127 5.75 -3.96 11.52
N GLY A 128 4.47 -3.92 11.93
CA GLY A 128 3.83 -2.78 12.58
C GLY A 128 3.30 -1.77 11.56
N ALA A 129 1.97 -1.58 11.54
CA ALA A 129 1.32 -0.65 10.61
C ALA A 129 1.77 0.80 10.87
N GLY A 130 1.87 1.21 12.14
CA GLY A 130 2.36 2.55 12.50
C GLY A 130 3.77 2.82 11.96
N LYS A 131 4.69 1.84 12.05
CA LYS A 131 6.05 1.98 11.52
C LYS A 131 6.09 2.08 10.00
N ARG A 132 5.22 1.34 9.29
CA ARG A 132 5.12 1.43 7.83
C ARG A 132 4.63 2.81 7.41
N ILE A 133 3.61 3.33 8.08
CA ILE A 133 3.04 4.64 7.80
C ILE A 133 4.01 5.77 8.16
N GLU A 134 4.72 5.67 9.28
CA GLU A 134 5.80 6.61 9.62
C GLU A 134 6.90 6.62 8.54
N ALA A 135 7.31 5.45 8.06
CA ALA A 135 8.32 5.34 7.01
C ALA A 135 7.82 5.90 5.66
N LEU A 136 6.53 5.77 5.37
CA LEU A 136 5.87 6.41 4.22
C LEU A 136 5.88 7.95 4.37
N ASP A 137 5.50 8.49 5.52
CA ASP A 137 5.49 9.93 5.78
C ASP A 137 6.89 10.54 5.67
N LEU A 138 7.92 9.81 6.12
CA LEU A 138 9.33 10.17 5.95
C LEU A 138 9.85 10.04 4.51
N GLY A 139 9.03 9.62 3.56
CA GLY A 139 9.39 9.46 2.15
C GLY A 139 10.37 8.33 1.86
N LYS A 140 10.43 7.29 2.73
CA LYS A 140 11.26 6.10 2.50
C LYS A 140 10.58 5.10 1.55
N TYR A 141 9.27 5.18 1.45
CA TYR A 141 8.43 4.36 0.57
C TYR A 141 7.43 5.25 -0.15
N ASP A 142 6.97 4.79 -1.30
CA ASP A 142 6.02 5.49 -2.15
C ASP A 142 4.58 5.18 -1.78
N PHE A 143 4.34 3.98 -1.26
CA PHE A 143 3.06 3.59 -0.67
C PHE A 143 3.25 2.54 0.43
N ALA A 144 2.24 2.43 1.29
CA ALA A 144 2.18 1.42 2.32
C ALA A 144 0.87 0.63 2.25
N ILE A 145 0.97 -0.69 2.42
CA ILE A 145 -0.21 -1.56 2.62
C ILE A 145 -0.40 -1.79 4.11
N THR A 146 -1.62 -1.55 4.57
CA THR A 146 -2.04 -1.79 5.96
C THR A 146 -3.51 -2.20 5.99
N SER A 147 -4.06 -2.50 7.18
CA SER A 147 -5.51 -2.60 7.31
C SER A 147 -6.17 -1.23 7.18
N LYS A 148 -7.43 -1.20 6.76
CA LYS A 148 -8.25 0.02 6.79
C LYS A 148 -8.33 0.59 8.20
N LEU A 149 -8.48 -0.26 9.23
CA LEU A 149 -8.54 0.18 10.62
C LEU A 149 -7.27 0.93 11.03
N ALA A 150 -6.09 0.36 10.77
CA ALA A 150 -4.82 0.99 11.10
C ALA A 150 -4.57 2.25 10.26
N ALA A 151 -4.93 2.27 8.97
CA ALA A 151 -4.81 3.46 8.13
C ALA A 151 -5.56 4.66 8.75
N TYR A 152 -6.84 4.48 9.03
CA TYR A 152 -7.67 5.55 9.62
C TYR A 152 -7.26 5.92 11.06
N HIS A 153 -6.69 4.98 11.81
CA HIS A 153 -6.13 5.28 13.13
C HIS A 153 -4.90 6.19 13.02
N GLU A 154 -4.00 5.90 12.10
CA GLU A 154 -2.76 6.68 11.93
C GLU A 154 -3.02 8.03 11.23
N MET A 155 -4.00 8.13 10.32
CA MET A 155 -4.41 9.42 9.71
C MET A 155 -4.89 10.45 10.73
N LYS A 156 -5.32 10.04 11.91
CA LYS A 156 -5.63 10.98 13.00
C LYS A 156 -4.40 11.66 13.60
N LYS A 157 -3.22 11.08 13.40
CA LYS A 157 -1.94 11.57 13.95
C LYS A 157 -1.07 12.22 12.89
N ILE A 158 -1.16 11.74 11.64
CA ILE A 158 -0.31 12.14 10.51
C ILE A 158 -1.19 12.71 9.41
N SER A 159 -1.03 14.01 9.12
CA SER A 159 -1.90 14.74 8.18
C SER A 159 -1.50 14.56 6.70
N ASN A 160 -0.26 14.12 6.44
CA ASN A 160 0.31 14.06 5.09
C ASN A 160 0.09 12.70 4.40
N ILE A 161 -0.82 11.89 4.91
CA ILE A 161 -1.14 10.58 4.33
C ILE A 161 -2.62 10.50 3.97
N GLU A 162 -2.92 9.74 2.95
CA GLU A 162 -4.29 9.44 2.53
C GLU A 162 -4.43 8.00 2.07
N VAL A 163 -5.63 7.45 2.21
CA VAL A 163 -5.98 6.15 1.63
C VAL A 163 -6.31 6.38 0.15
N LEU A 164 -5.51 5.79 -0.73
CA LEU A 164 -5.77 5.82 -2.18
C LEU A 164 -6.77 4.72 -2.57
N TYR A 165 -6.61 3.52 -2.01
CA TYR A 165 -7.48 2.37 -2.28
C TYR A 165 -7.86 1.59 -1.03
N GLU A 166 -9.09 1.08 -1.02
CA GLU A 166 -9.59 0.06 -0.11
C GLU A 166 -9.94 -1.19 -0.93
N PHE A 167 -9.29 -2.32 -0.64
CA PHE A 167 -9.37 -3.53 -1.47
C PHE A 167 -10.61 -4.40 -1.22
N GLY A 168 -11.54 -4.00 -0.41
CA GLY A 168 -12.73 -4.79 -0.07
C GLY A 168 -12.51 -5.78 1.07
N GLU A 169 -13.60 -6.41 1.51
CA GLU A 169 -13.59 -7.29 2.67
C GLU A 169 -12.67 -8.50 2.49
N LYS A 170 -12.02 -8.88 3.57
CA LYS A 170 -11.11 -10.03 3.63
C LYS A 170 -9.95 -9.97 2.63
N SER A 171 -9.55 -8.78 2.22
CA SER A 171 -8.37 -8.59 1.38
C SER A 171 -7.07 -8.51 2.20
N TYR A 172 -7.15 -8.09 3.48
CA TYR A 172 -6.00 -7.98 4.38
C TYR A 172 -5.82 -9.21 5.25
N VAL A 173 -6.84 -9.56 6.04
CA VAL A 173 -6.94 -10.79 6.84
C VAL A 173 -8.32 -11.40 6.67
N GLY A 174 -8.45 -12.71 6.85
CA GLY A 174 -9.74 -13.41 6.75
C GLY A 174 -10.67 -13.06 7.90
N ASP A 175 -10.17 -13.11 9.11
CA ASP A 175 -10.85 -12.79 10.35
C ASP A 175 -9.84 -12.77 11.52
N HIS A 176 -10.23 -12.21 12.66
CA HIS A 176 -9.51 -12.34 13.91
C HIS A 176 -10.28 -13.23 14.89
N LYS A 177 -9.52 -13.97 15.69
CA LYS A 177 -10.04 -14.89 16.71
C LYS A 177 -9.36 -14.64 18.04
N ILE A 178 -10.07 -14.96 19.11
CA ILE A 178 -9.46 -15.10 20.43
C ILE A 178 -8.81 -16.48 20.48
N ILE A 179 -7.54 -16.52 20.79
CA ILE A 179 -6.80 -17.76 21.04
C ILE A 179 -6.51 -17.89 22.52
N PHE A 180 -6.69 -19.08 23.06
CA PHE A 180 -6.51 -19.37 24.47
C PHE A 180 -5.47 -20.46 24.67
N ARG A 181 -4.75 -20.35 25.78
CA ARG A 181 -3.76 -21.34 26.25
C ARG A 181 -4.37 -22.71 26.52
N SER A 182 -5.58 -22.76 27.09
CA SER A 182 -6.25 -24.00 27.49
C SER A 182 -7.58 -24.20 26.77
N LYS A 183 -7.90 -25.49 26.47
CA LYS A 183 -9.17 -25.89 25.86
C LYS A 183 -10.39 -25.60 26.74
N SER A 184 -10.22 -25.48 28.07
CA SER A 184 -11.29 -25.16 29.01
C SER A 184 -11.68 -23.66 29.03
N MET A 185 -10.88 -22.80 28.37
CA MET A 185 -11.14 -21.37 28.31
C MET A 185 -12.05 -21.04 27.12
N GLU A 186 -13.17 -20.36 27.35
CA GLU A 186 -14.14 -20.02 26.31
C GLU A 186 -14.32 -18.52 26.12
N ARG A 187 -13.93 -17.72 27.10
CA ARG A 187 -14.02 -16.25 27.10
C ARG A 187 -12.95 -15.63 27.99
N ILE A 188 -12.63 -14.39 27.69
CA ILE A 188 -11.74 -13.58 28.54
C ILE A 188 -12.45 -13.28 29.86
N LYS A 189 -11.77 -13.46 30.98
CA LYS A 189 -12.26 -13.23 32.34
C LYS A 189 -11.28 -12.36 33.12
N ASP A 190 -11.77 -11.80 34.24
CA ASP A 190 -10.94 -11.05 35.19
C ASP A 190 -9.74 -11.87 35.66
N GLY A 191 -8.64 -11.19 35.89
CA GLY A 191 -7.38 -11.78 36.32
C GLY A 191 -6.53 -12.46 35.22
N MET A 192 -7.09 -12.65 34.01
CA MET A 192 -6.33 -13.25 32.90
C MET A 192 -5.21 -12.32 32.40
N ARG A 193 -4.10 -12.94 31.97
CA ARG A 193 -2.98 -12.27 31.28
C ARG A 193 -3.25 -12.27 29.80
N ILE A 194 -3.40 -11.10 29.21
CA ILE A 194 -3.77 -10.92 27.80
C ILE A 194 -2.60 -10.33 27.05
N GLY A 195 -2.15 -11.04 26.00
CA GLY A 195 -1.09 -10.56 25.11
C GLY A 195 -1.58 -9.39 24.26
N ILE A 196 -0.80 -8.30 24.25
CA ILE A 196 -1.11 -7.08 23.49
C ILE A 196 0.15 -6.56 22.81
N ASP A 197 0.03 -6.17 21.52
CA ASP A 197 1.13 -5.56 20.74
C ASP A 197 0.85 -4.07 20.51
N PRO A 198 1.49 -3.16 21.29
CA PRO A 198 1.29 -1.71 21.10
C PRO A 198 1.77 -1.20 19.75
N THR A 199 2.59 -1.95 19.02
CA THR A 199 3.11 -1.56 17.70
C THR A 199 2.16 -1.94 16.55
N SER A 200 1.11 -2.72 16.85
CA SER A 200 0.05 -3.10 15.91
C SER A 200 -1.26 -2.44 16.32
N PRO A 201 -1.69 -1.33 15.68
CA PRO A 201 -2.96 -0.67 16.01
C PRO A 201 -4.15 -1.62 15.98
N ASP A 202 -4.17 -2.55 15.04
CA ASP A 202 -5.24 -3.54 14.87
C ASP A 202 -5.35 -4.44 16.11
N GLN A 203 -4.26 -5.15 16.42
CA GLN A 203 -4.21 -6.08 17.54
C GLN A 203 -4.44 -5.34 18.87
N PHE A 204 -3.88 -4.14 19.01
CA PHE A 204 -4.07 -3.30 20.19
C PHE A 204 -5.54 -2.92 20.39
N LEU A 205 -6.19 -2.38 19.37
CA LEU A 205 -7.59 -1.91 19.44
C LEU A 205 -8.55 -3.08 19.66
N LEU A 206 -8.41 -4.16 18.88
CA LEU A 206 -9.22 -5.37 19.03
C LEU A 206 -9.09 -5.93 20.45
N THR A 207 -7.86 -6.03 20.98
CA THR A 207 -7.62 -6.52 22.34
C THR A 207 -8.25 -5.62 23.39
N LYS A 208 -8.09 -4.30 23.27
CA LYS A 208 -8.68 -3.35 24.24
C LYS A 208 -10.20 -3.43 24.29
N TYR A 209 -10.86 -3.47 23.12
CA TYR A 209 -12.32 -3.58 23.08
C TYR A 209 -12.81 -4.96 23.54
N GLU A 210 -12.13 -6.05 23.21
CA GLU A 210 -12.53 -7.37 23.66
C GLU A 210 -12.43 -7.57 25.18
N CYS A 211 -11.52 -6.82 25.81
CA CYS A 211 -11.32 -6.80 27.25
C CYS A 211 -12.12 -5.71 27.97
N ASP A 212 -12.93 -4.92 27.24
CA ASP A 212 -13.71 -3.84 27.84
C ASP A 212 -14.62 -4.34 28.97
N GLY A 213 -14.63 -3.64 30.10
CA GLY A 213 -15.36 -4.04 31.31
C GLY A 213 -14.80 -5.23 32.08
N LYS A 214 -13.55 -5.66 31.81
CA LYS A 214 -12.86 -6.76 32.51
C LYS A 214 -11.55 -6.28 33.13
N GLU A 215 -11.26 -6.77 34.33
CA GLU A 215 -10.01 -6.52 35.05
C GLU A 215 -8.93 -7.53 34.60
N VAL A 216 -8.26 -7.26 33.46
CA VAL A 216 -7.22 -8.14 32.91
C VAL A 216 -5.83 -7.54 33.12
N LYS A 217 -4.79 -8.43 33.08
CA LYS A 217 -3.38 -8.04 33.08
C LYS A 217 -2.86 -8.03 31.66
N TYR A 218 -2.61 -6.86 31.07
CA TYR A 218 -1.98 -6.77 29.78
C TYR A 218 -0.51 -7.13 29.86
N VAL A 219 -0.06 -8.00 28.96
CA VAL A 219 1.33 -8.40 28.78
C VAL A 219 1.77 -7.95 27.40
N GLU A 220 2.71 -7.02 27.35
CA GLU A 220 3.24 -6.55 26.07
C GLU A 220 4.05 -7.66 25.40
N VAL A 221 3.65 -8.01 24.18
CA VAL A 221 4.31 -9.04 23.37
C VAL A 221 4.28 -8.60 21.91
N PHE A 222 5.33 -8.92 21.19
CA PHE A 222 5.27 -8.73 19.72
C PHE A 222 4.34 -9.77 19.10
N TYR A 223 3.59 -9.33 18.09
CA TYR A 223 2.61 -10.16 17.40
C TYR A 223 3.15 -11.57 17.06
N ASN A 224 4.32 -11.67 16.47
CA ASN A 224 4.95 -12.94 16.08
C ASN A 224 5.39 -13.83 17.26
N GLN A 225 5.37 -13.34 18.50
CA GLN A 225 5.75 -14.09 19.70
C GLN A 225 4.54 -14.61 20.49
N ILE A 226 3.33 -14.20 20.13
CA ILE A 226 2.10 -14.50 20.88
C ILE A 226 1.93 -16.02 21.07
N ILE A 227 2.12 -16.82 20.02
CA ILE A 227 1.97 -18.30 20.11
C ILE A 227 2.96 -18.87 21.12
N GLN A 228 4.22 -18.49 21.04
CA GLN A 228 5.24 -18.94 21.98
C GLN A 228 4.91 -18.54 23.42
N LYS A 229 4.39 -17.32 23.64
CA LYS A 229 3.98 -16.82 24.96
C LYS A 229 2.75 -17.55 25.53
N LEU A 230 1.83 -18.03 24.67
CA LEU A 230 0.75 -18.92 25.09
C LEU A 230 1.28 -20.28 25.50
N GLU A 231 2.18 -20.88 24.73
CA GLU A 231 2.80 -22.17 25.00
C GLU A 231 3.66 -22.18 26.28
N SER A 232 4.41 -21.10 26.50
CA SER A 232 5.22 -20.91 27.72
C SER A 232 4.39 -20.51 28.94
N ASN A 233 3.07 -20.42 28.83
CA ASN A 233 2.16 -19.99 29.91
C ASN A 233 2.44 -18.58 30.45
N GLU A 234 3.01 -17.69 29.66
CA GLU A 234 3.22 -16.29 30.04
C GLU A 234 1.96 -15.45 29.84
N ILE A 235 1.12 -15.80 28.85
CA ILE A 235 -0.19 -15.22 28.61
C ILE A 235 -1.27 -16.30 28.59
N ASP A 236 -2.50 -15.92 28.88
CA ASP A 236 -3.64 -16.84 28.93
C ASP A 236 -4.49 -16.77 27.65
N ALA A 237 -4.54 -15.60 27.01
CA ALA A 237 -5.23 -15.38 25.76
C ALA A 237 -4.60 -14.22 24.96
N ALA A 238 -4.91 -14.18 23.67
CA ALA A 238 -4.62 -13.06 22.78
C ALA A 238 -5.57 -13.05 21.58
N ILE A 239 -5.64 -11.92 20.87
CA ILE A 239 -6.29 -11.84 19.56
C ILE A 239 -5.27 -12.13 18.47
N TRP A 240 -5.65 -12.99 17.53
CA TRP A 240 -4.77 -13.49 16.47
C TRP A 240 -5.48 -13.63 15.14
N ASN A 241 -4.72 -13.53 14.05
CA ASN A 241 -5.20 -13.72 12.68
C ASN A 241 -5.58 -15.20 12.42
N GLU A 242 -6.80 -15.44 11.98
CA GLU A 242 -7.33 -16.78 11.69
C GLU A 242 -6.58 -17.46 10.52
N ASP A 243 -6.15 -16.72 9.50
CA ASP A 243 -5.45 -17.29 8.35
C ASP A 243 -4.17 -18.01 8.80
N GLU A 244 -3.36 -17.38 9.68
CA GLU A 244 -2.14 -17.99 10.20
C GLU A 244 -2.42 -19.25 11.05
N ILE A 245 -3.50 -19.23 11.85
CA ILE A 245 -3.87 -20.38 12.67
C ILE A 245 -4.15 -21.58 11.79
N ARG A 246 -4.89 -21.37 10.70
CA ARG A 246 -5.27 -22.44 9.76
C ARG A 246 -4.08 -22.93 8.95
N GLU A 247 -3.30 -22.02 8.39
CA GLU A 247 -2.19 -22.36 7.48
C GLU A 247 -1.03 -23.02 8.19
N LYS A 248 -0.73 -22.60 9.43
CA LYS A 248 0.30 -23.22 10.26
C LYS A 248 -0.19 -24.41 11.08
N ALA A 249 -1.47 -24.77 10.94
CA ALA A 249 -2.12 -25.85 11.71
C ALA A 249 -1.87 -25.75 13.21
N LEU A 250 -1.93 -24.55 13.79
CA LEU A 250 -1.62 -24.30 15.19
C LEU A 250 -2.64 -25.00 16.10
N LYS A 251 -2.13 -25.73 17.09
CA LYS A 251 -2.94 -26.47 18.08
C LYS A 251 -3.33 -25.58 19.26
N VAL A 252 -4.06 -24.51 18.99
CA VAL A 252 -4.57 -23.58 20.01
C VAL A 252 -6.07 -23.68 20.15
N ASN A 253 -6.62 -23.30 21.30
CA ASN A 253 -8.07 -23.20 21.48
C ASN A 253 -8.57 -21.87 20.92
N ILE A 254 -9.48 -21.91 19.95
CA ILE A 254 -9.94 -20.77 19.17
C ILE A 254 -11.39 -20.47 19.53
N ARG A 255 -11.69 -19.17 19.71
CA ARG A 255 -13.05 -18.65 19.87
C ARG A 255 -13.26 -17.40 19.01
N SER A 256 -14.50 -17.20 18.59
CA SER A 256 -14.87 -15.95 17.89
C SER A 256 -14.79 -14.76 18.84
N LEU A 257 -14.61 -13.57 18.27
CA LEU A 257 -14.73 -12.30 19.01
C LEU A 257 -16.12 -12.20 19.62
N GLN A 258 -16.23 -11.68 20.82
CA GLN A 258 -17.46 -11.70 21.62
C GLN A 258 -18.00 -10.32 21.92
N ASN A 259 -17.14 -9.30 21.98
CA ASN A 259 -17.55 -7.91 22.19
C ASN A 259 -18.09 -7.29 20.90
N SER A 260 -19.25 -6.65 20.94
CA SER A 260 -19.90 -6.07 19.76
C SER A 260 -19.04 -5.00 19.06
N LYS A 261 -18.33 -4.14 19.81
CA LYS A 261 -17.42 -3.13 19.25
C LYS A 261 -16.23 -3.80 18.54
N THR A 262 -15.67 -4.87 19.14
CA THR A 262 -14.58 -5.62 18.52
C THR A 262 -15.02 -6.23 17.20
N ILE A 263 -16.23 -6.80 17.14
CA ILE A 263 -16.81 -7.39 15.93
C ILE A 263 -17.01 -6.31 14.85
N GLU A 264 -17.45 -5.11 15.23
CA GLU A 264 -17.67 -4.01 14.31
C GLU A 264 -16.35 -3.52 13.70
N ILE A 265 -15.35 -3.21 14.53
CA ILE A 265 -14.07 -2.70 14.04
C ILE A 265 -13.26 -3.77 13.28
N ASN A 266 -13.45 -5.06 13.60
CA ASN A 266 -12.81 -6.15 12.90
C ASN A 266 -13.20 -6.19 11.40
N LYS A 267 -14.37 -5.71 11.02
CA LYS A 267 -14.75 -5.57 9.61
C LYS A 267 -13.79 -4.65 8.86
N MET A 268 -13.40 -3.53 9.48
CA MET A 268 -12.41 -2.60 8.90
C MET A 268 -11.00 -3.21 8.87
N ASP A 269 -10.68 -4.04 9.85
CA ASP A 269 -9.39 -4.69 9.97
C ASP A 269 -9.16 -5.78 8.91
N THR A 270 -10.23 -6.39 8.40
CA THR A 270 -10.13 -7.36 7.30
C THR A 270 -9.85 -6.74 5.93
N ILE A 271 -9.98 -5.42 5.79
CA ILE A 271 -9.84 -4.70 4.51
C ILE A 271 -8.41 -4.17 4.38
N ALA A 272 -7.73 -4.53 3.29
CA ALA A 272 -6.46 -3.91 2.94
C ALA A 272 -6.67 -2.49 2.43
N ALA A 273 -5.82 -1.58 2.87
CA ALA A 273 -5.75 -0.21 2.38
C ALA A 273 -4.37 0.09 1.82
N LEU A 274 -4.33 0.73 0.65
CA LEU A 274 -3.14 1.30 0.07
C LEU A 274 -3.09 2.78 0.46
N VAL A 275 -2.06 3.14 1.22
CA VAL A 275 -1.85 4.48 1.76
C VAL A 275 -0.69 5.14 1.04
N VAL A 276 -0.84 6.41 0.65
CA VAL A 276 0.16 7.22 -0.03
C VAL A 276 0.42 8.53 0.72
N ASN A 277 1.52 9.20 0.41
CA ASN A 277 1.76 10.56 0.89
C ASN A 277 1.00 11.55 -0.01
N SER A 278 0.06 12.31 0.57
CA SER A 278 -0.82 13.26 -0.14
C SER A 278 -0.05 14.42 -0.80
N ASN A 279 1.17 14.71 -0.37
CA ASN A 279 2.01 15.76 -0.95
C ASN A 279 2.69 15.32 -2.26
N ASN A 280 2.79 14.01 -2.54
CA ASN A 280 3.42 13.48 -3.76
C ASN A 280 2.35 13.18 -4.83
N LYS A 281 1.77 14.24 -5.39
CA LYS A 281 0.68 14.13 -6.37
C LYS A 281 1.09 13.38 -7.65
N GLU A 282 2.33 13.60 -8.13
CA GLU A 282 2.82 12.96 -9.36
C GLU A 282 2.85 11.44 -9.20
N LEU A 283 3.46 10.96 -8.12
CA LEU A 283 3.54 9.53 -7.85
C LEU A 283 2.17 8.91 -7.52
N LYS A 284 1.31 9.64 -6.81
CA LYS A 284 -0.06 9.23 -6.57
C LYS A 284 -0.79 8.95 -7.89
N ASN A 285 -0.73 9.87 -8.86
CA ASN A 285 -1.36 9.71 -10.17
C ASN A 285 -0.81 8.49 -10.93
N VAL A 286 0.51 8.24 -10.82
CA VAL A 286 1.15 7.06 -11.40
C VAL A 286 0.63 5.78 -10.75
N ILE A 287 0.59 5.72 -9.42
CA ILE A 287 0.07 4.55 -8.69
C ILE A 287 -1.39 4.31 -9.07
N ASP A 288 -2.20 5.37 -9.11
CA ASP A 288 -3.62 5.31 -9.48
C ASP A 288 -3.82 4.76 -10.90
N LYS A 289 -2.96 5.14 -11.83
CA LYS A 289 -3.03 4.67 -13.21
C LYS A 289 -2.68 3.20 -13.40
N PHE A 290 -1.63 2.72 -12.73
CA PHE A 290 -1.06 1.40 -13.01
C PHE A 290 -1.50 0.31 -12.04
N ILE A 291 -2.12 0.67 -10.91
CA ILE A 291 -2.71 -0.29 -9.97
C ILE A 291 -4.20 -0.49 -10.31
N SER A 292 -4.57 -1.72 -10.66
CA SER A 292 -5.97 -2.15 -10.72
C SER A 292 -6.31 -2.99 -9.50
N MET A 293 -7.24 -2.50 -8.68
CA MET A 293 -7.74 -3.22 -7.50
C MET A 293 -8.35 -4.57 -7.89
N GLU A 294 -9.13 -4.61 -8.95
CA GLU A 294 -9.80 -5.80 -9.43
C GLU A 294 -8.79 -6.87 -9.85
N TYR A 295 -7.74 -6.45 -10.56
CA TYR A 295 -6.67 -7.36 -10.99
C TYR A 295 -5.89 -7.91 -9.79
N ILE A 296 -5.53 -7.08 -8.82
CA ILE A 296 -4.83 -7.51 -7.60
C ILE A 296 -5.69 -8.51 -6.82
N GLN A 297 -7.00 -8.25 -6.66
CA GLN A 297 -7.91 -9.15 -5.98
C GLN A 297 -8.10 -10.47 -6.73
N GLU A 298 -8.13 -10.44 -8.06
CA GLU A 298 -8.18 -11.65 -8.87
C GLU A 298 -6.94 -12.52 -8.66
N ILE A 299 -5.75 -11.91 -8.69
CA ILE A 299 -4.48 -12.60 -8.42
C ILE A 299 -4.47 -13.17 -6.99
N GLN A 300 -4.87 -12.37 -6.01
CA GLN A 300 -4.97 -12.82 -4.62
C GLN A 300 -5.89 -14.04 -4.47
N LYS A 301 -7.06 -14.03 -5.11
CA LYS A 301 -7.99 -15.18 -5.13
C LYS A 301 -7.35 -16.41 -5.79
N LYS A 302 -6.57 -16.25 -6.85
CA LYS A 302 -5.86 -17.35 -7.51
C LYS A 302 -4.80 -17.97 -6.59
N VAL A 303 -4.06 -17.16 -5.83
CA VAL A 303 -3.10 -17.64 -4.81
C VAL A 303 -3.82 -18.37 -3.68
N LEU A 304 -4.87 -17.78 -3.11
CA LEU A 304 -5.67 -18.40 -2.03
C LEU A 304 -6.23 -19.76 -2.42
N ASN A 305 -6.62 -19.92 -3.68
CA ASN A 305 -7.16 -21.17 -4.23
C ASN A 305 -6.09 -22.12 -4.78
N ASN A 306 -4.80 -21.86 -4.56
CA ASN A 306 -3.66 -22.63 -5.08
C ASN A 306 -3.66 -22.78 -6.63
N LYS A 307 -4.26 -21.83 -7.35
CA LYS A 307 -4.27 -21.82 -8.82
C LYS A 307 -2.99 -21.25 -9.42
N ILE A 308 -2.27 -20.43 -8.67
CA ILE A 308 -0.95 -19.89 -9.01
C ILE A 308 -0.04 -19.93 -7.79
N ILE A 309 1.25 -20.06 -8.03
CA ILE A 309 2.28 -19.98 -6.99
C ILE A 309 2.54 -18.48 -6.72
N PRO A 310 2.64 -18.06 -5.44
CA PRO A 310 3.04 -16.70 -5.11
C PRO A 310 4.38 -16.33 -5.72
N ALA A 311 4.48 -15.11 -6.25
CA ALA A 311 5.71 -14.57 -6.85
C ALA A 311 5.81 -13.06 -6.49
N TYR A 312 6.78 -12.71 -5.62
CA TYR A 312 7.00 -11.35 -5.13
C TYR A 312 8.41 -11.16 -4.58
#